data_b86af81ff968155bc40b40864071cdd7
#
_entry.id   b86af81ff968155bc40b40864071cdd7
#
_cell.length_a   1.000
_cell.length_b   1.000
_cell.length_c   1.000
_cell.angle_alpha   90.00
_cell.angle_beta   90.00
_cell.angle_gamma   90.00
#
_symmetry.space_group_name_H-M   'P 1'
#
loop_
_entity.id
_entity.type
_entity.pdbx_description
1 polymer ?
#
loop_
_entity_poly.entity_id
_entity_poly.type
_entity_poly.pdbx_seq_one_letter_code
_entity_poly.pdbx_strand_id
1 'polypeptide(L)'
;MDRLKHLNHFYDTLMELRSKTGTRILATCNIQMEWPQQGVYFFFEPGELRDNGKQMRVVRVGVSKYSESPQSPLWDRLREHRGTISGKFSGGGNHRISNFRYHVGSALINRDNIACPSWEKLDASNTPIRKKEHTIEKKASDIISNMPFLWISTDRSSHPDQLNSFIKRNAI
;
A
#
# COMPACT_ATOMS: atom_id res chain seq x y z
N MET A 1 -14.73 -5.73 -26.48
CA MET A 1 -14.10 -6.55 -25.44
C MET A 1 -14.80 -6.26 -24.11
N ASP A 2 -15.32 -7.25 -23.43
CA ASP A 2 -16.18 -7.05 -22.25
C ASP A 2 -15.30 -6.74 -21.02
N ARG A 3 -15.19 -5.45 -20.67
CA ARG A 3 -14.41 -4.95 -19.54
C ARG A 3 -14.87 -5.58 -18.21
N LEU A 4 -16.16 -5.79 -18.05
CA LEU A 4 -16.72 -6.38 -16.83
C LEU A 4 -16.26 -7.83 -16.67
N LYS A 5 -16.21 -8.59 -17.77
CA LYS A 5 -15.70 -9.98 -17.75
C LYS A 5 -14.23 -10.04 -17.32
N HIS A 6 -13.39 -9.13 -17.83
CA HIS A 6 -11.99 -9.07 -17.44
C HIS A 6 -11.82 -8.64 -15.98
N LEU A 7 -12.62 -7.68 -15.51
CA LEU A 7 -12.62 -7.27 -14.11
C LEU A 7 -13.03 -8.42 -13.18
N ASN A 8 -14.08 -9.15 -13.52
CA ASN A 8 -14.51 -10.32 -12.73
C ASN A 8 -13.40 -11.37 -12.69
N HIS A 9 -12.80 -11.73 -13.83
CA HIS A 9 -11.71 -12.68 -13.87
C HIS A 9 -10.49 -12.24 -13.02
N PHE A 10 -10.16 -10.95 -13.05
CA PHE A 10 -9.10 -10.39 -12.18
C PHE A 10 -9.42 -10.63 -10.69
N TYR A 11 -10.64 -10.33 -10.25
CA TYR A 11 -11.02 -10.56 -8.85
C TYR A 11 -11.11 -12.05 -8.48
N ASP A 12 -11.55 -12.91 -9.38
CA ASP A 12 -11.56 -14.36 -9.17
C ASP A 12 -10.13 -14.88 -8.98
N THR A 13 -9.19 -14.39 -9.78
CA THR A 13 -7.75 -14.70 -9.63
C THR A 13 -7.19 -14.21 -8.28
N LEU A 14 -7.57 -13.01 -7.83
CA LEU A 14 -7.17 -12.51 -6.51
C LEU A 14 -7.77 -13.36 -5.37
N MET A 15 -9.01 -13.82 -5.51
CA MET A 15 -9.65 -14.69 -4.52
C MET A 15 -8.98 -16.08 -4.48
N GLU A 16 -8.59 -16.63 -5.63
CA GLU A 16 -7.82 -17.86 -5.70
C GLU A 16 -6.43 -17.69 -5.03
N LEU A 17 -5.73 -16.58 -5.32
CA LEU A 17 -4.48 -16.25 -4.66
C LEU A 17 -4.67 -16.18 -3.14
N ARG A 18 -5.70 -15.47 -2.69
CA ARG A 18 -6.04 -15.36 -1.27
C ARG A 18 -6.27 -16.71 -0.60
N SER A 19 -6.97 -17.63 -1.27
CA SER A 19 -7.22 -18.96 -0.73
C SER A 19 -5.96 -19.79 -0.56
N LYS A 20 -4.95 -19.57 -1.42
CA LYS A 20 -3.66 -20.29 -1.38
C LYS A 20 -2.65 -19.68 -0.41
N THR A 21 -2.59 -18.38 -0.30
CA THR A 21 -1.53 -17.65 0.45
C THR A 21 -2.03 -17.01 1.75
N GLY A 22 -3.35 -16.92 1.94
CA GLY A 22 -3.94 -16.05 2.97
C GLY A 22 -3.78 -14.57 2.68
N THR A 23 -4.40 -13.73 3.50
CA THR A 23 -4.12 -12.29 3.53
C THR A 23 -3.20 -11.95 4.69
N ARG A 24 -2.43 -10.89 4.56
CA ARG A 24 -1.62 -10.32 5.63
C ARG A 24 -2.05 -8.89 5.93
N ILE A 25 -1.65 -8.40 7.08
CA ILE A 25 -1.74 -6.98 7.46
C ILE A 25 -0.34 -6.49 7.82
N LEU A 26 -0.01 -5.24 7.51
CA LEU A 26 1.35 -4.72 7.75
C LEU A 26 1.71 -4.64 9.22
N ALA A 27 0.73 -4.53 10.11
CA ALA A 27 0.93 -4.52 11.56
C ALA A 27 1.68 -5.77 12.07
N THR A 28 1.47 -6.93 11.44
CA THR A 28 2.08 -8.21 11.82
C THR A 28 3.28 -8.62 10.95
N CYS A 29 3.61 -7.81 9.93
CA CYS A 29 4.71 -8.11 9.03
C CYS A 29 6.04 -7.56 9.54
N ASN A 30 7.12 -8.26 9.25
CA ASN A 30 8.49 -7.85 9.56
C ASN A 30 9.46 -8.29 8.45
N ILE A 31 10.74 -7.88 8.57
CA ILE A 31 11.78 -8.14 7.57
C ILE A 31 12.22 -9.60 7.51
N GLN A 32 12.04 -10.39 8.59
CA GLN A 32 12.44 -11.79 8.65
C GLN A 32 11.51 -12.71 7.84
N MET A 33 10.36 -12.17 7.37
CA MET A 33 9.48 -12.90 6.47
C MET A 33 10.10 -13.00 5.08
N GLU A 34 9.79 -14.08 4.38
CA GLU A 34 10.21 -14.28 2.98
C GLU A 34 9.48 -13.30 2.06
N TRP A 35 10.19 -12.26 1.63
CA TRP A 35 9.71 -11.27 0.69
C TRP A 35 10.38 -11.44 -0.67
N PRO A 36 9.60 -11.39 -1.77
CA PRO A 36 10.18 -11.40 -3.11
C PRO A 36 10.98 -10.11 -3.38
N GLN A 37 11.95 -10.21 -4.28
CA GLN A 37 12.69 -9.03 -4.74
C GLN A 37 11.81 -8.09 -5.54
N GLN A 38 10.93 -8.65 -6.37
CA GLN A 38 10.00 -7.88 -7.19
C GLN A 38 8.59 -8.43 -7.11
N GLY A 39 7.62 -7.55 -7.23
CA GLY A 39 6.23 -7.96 -7.21
C GLY A 39 5.23 -6.82 -7.28
N VAL A 40 3.98 -7.24 -7.40
CA VAL A 40 2.81 -6.36 -7.34
C VAL A 40 2.03 -6.67 -6.08
N TYR A 41 1.59 -5.63 -5.37
CA TYR A 41 0.78 -5.78 -4.16
C TYR A 41 -0.56 -5.06 -4.30
N PHE A 42 -1.56 -5.61 -3.61
CA PHE A 42 -2.95 -5.18 -3.66
C PHE A 42 -3.45 -5.00 -2.23
N PHE A 43 -3.85 -3.76 -1.87
CA PHE A 43 -4.52 -3.50 -0.60
C PHE A 43 -6.02 -3.48 -0.77
N PHE A 44 -6.70 -4.00 0.24
CA PHE A 44 -8.15 -3.98 0.37
C PHE A 44 -8.53 -3.17 1.61
N GLU A 45 -9.66 -2.50 1.56
CA GLU A 45 -10.18 -1.79 2.73
C GLU A 45 -11.37 -2.55 3.32
N PRO A 46 -11.35 -2.86 4.63
CA PRO A 46 -12.49 -3.46 5.30
C PRO A 46 -13.75 -2.59 5.15
N GLY A 47 -14.85 -3.19 4.71
CA GLY A 47 -16.10 -2.46 4.45
C GLY A 47 -16.25 -1.92 3.03
N GLU A 48 -15.16 -1.74 2.28
CA GLU A 48 -15.21 -1.38 0.86
C GLU A 48 -15.44 -2.64 0.02
N LEU A 49 -16.67 -2.80 -0.44
CA LEU A 49 -17.08 -3.95 -1.25
C LEU A 49 -17.27 -3.54 -2.71
N ARG A 50 -17.17 -4.52 -3.60
CA ARG A 50 -17.61 -4.38 -4.98
C ARG A 50 -19.14 -4.31 -5.04
N ASP A 51 -19.66 -3.89 -6.20
CA ASP A 51 -21.11 -3.80 -6.45
C ASP A 51 -21.87 -5.11 -6.20
N ASN A 52 -21.16 -6.27 -6.26
CA ASN A 52 -21.73 -7.58 -5.90
C ASN A 52 -21.94 -7.78 -4.39
N GLY A 53 -21.47 -6.85 -3.55
CA GLY A 53 -21.61 -6.89 -2.08
C GLY A 53 -20.86 -8.03 -1.38
N LYS A 54 -20.05 -8.83 -2.08
CA LYS A 54 -19.41 -10.05 -1.56
C LYS A 54 -17.89 -9.97 -1.51
N GLN A 55 -17.28 -9.28 -2.47
CA GLN A 55 -15.82 -9.22 -2.59
C GLN A 55 -15.31 -7.86 -2.15
N MET A 56 -14.25 -7.86 -1.33
CA MET A 56 -13.55 -6.62 -1.00
C MET A 56 -12.97 -5.97 -2.25
N ARG A 57 -13.09 -4.65 -2.33
CA ARG A 57 -12.54 -3.87 -3.43
C ARG A 57 -11.04 -3.62 -3.20
N VAL A 58 -10.26 -3.75 -4.27
CA VAL A 58 -8.87 -3.30 -4.27
C VAL A 58 -8.86 -1.77 -4.23
N VAL A 59 -8.26 -1.19 -3.20
CA VAL A 59 -8.15 0.27 -3.03
C VAL A 59 -6.77 0.80 -3.40
N ARG A 60 -5.78 -0.07 -3.47
CA ARG A 60 -4.43 0.28 -3.89
C ARG A 60 -3.76 -0.87 -4.62
N VAL A 61 -3.19 -0.57 -5.77
CA VAL A 61 -2.22 -1.43 -6.47
C VAL A 61 -0.87 -0.72 -6.48
N GLY A 62 0.18 -1.42 -6.12
CA GLY A 62 1.52 -0.90 -6.17
C GLY A 62 2.52 -1.96 -6.62
N VAL A 63 3.70 -1.50 -7.00
CA VAL A 63 4.79 -2.34 -7.47
C VAL A 63 6.05 -2.04 -6.69
N SER A 64 6.89 -3.05 -6.46
CA SER A 64 8.29 -2.85 -6.12
C SER A 64 9.10 -2.75 -7.41
N LYS A 65 10.08 -1.85 -7.43
CA LYS A 65 11.09 -1.80 -8.49
C LYS A 65 12.32 -2.55 -8.01
N TYR A 66 13.05 -3.14 -8.94
CA TYR A 66 14.35 -3.72 -8.61
C TYR A 66 15.25 -2.66 -7.94
N SER A 67 15.95 -3.06 -6.92
CA SER A 67 16.96 -2.27 -6.23
C SER A 67 18.11 -3.22 -5.84
N GLU A 68 19.33 -2.75 -5.94
CA GLU A 68 20.52 -3.48 -5.45
C GLU A 68 20.61 -3.50 -3.91
N SER A 69 19.59 -3.02 -3.23
CA SER A 69 19.49 -3.09 -1.77
C SER A 69 19.61 -4.53 -1.29
N PRO A 70 20.35 -4.82 -0.23
CA PRO A 70 20.43 -6.14 0.37
C PRO A 70 19.11 -6.64 0.96
N GLN A 71 18.15 -5.74 1.10
CA GLN A 71 16.79 -6.04 1.57
C GLN A 71 15.84 -6.16 0.39
N SER A 72 14.74 -6.89 0.57
CA SER A 72 13.71 -7.00 -0.46
C SER A 72 13.09 -5.63 -0.79
N PRO A 73 13.17 -5.17 -2.05
CA PRO A 73 12.53 -3.93 -2.46
C PRO A 73 11.01 -3.92 -2.26
N LEU A 74 10.36 -5.09 -2.30
CA LEU A 74 8.94 -5.18 -1.97
C LEU A 74 8.68 -4.84 -0.50
N TRP A 75 9.49 -5.41 0.41
CA TRP A 75 9.38 -5.09 1.83
C TRP A 75 9.69 -3.62 2.11
N ASP A 76 10.73 -3.06 1.50
CA ASP A 76 11.06 -1.64 1.65
C ASP A 76 9.88 -0.75 1.28
N ARG A 77 9.21 -1.05 0.16
CA ARG A 77 8.02 -0.31 -0.27
C ARG A 77 6.83 -0.48 0.68
N LEU A 78 6.58 -1.68 1.15
CA LEU A 78 5.52 -1.96 2.13
C LEU A 78 5.79 -1.28 3.48
N ARG A 79 7.05 -1.26 3.92
CA ARG A 79 7.49 -0.58 5.13
C ARG A 79 7.27 0.94 5.07
N GLU A 80 7.49 1.57 3.90
CA GLU A 80 7.17 2.98 3.69
C GLU A 80 5.67 3.25 3.87
N HIS A 81 4.83 2.34 3.44
CA HIS A 81 3.37 2.44 3.64
C HIS A 81 2.98 2.23 5.11
N ARG A 82 3.57 1.25 5.79
CA ARG A 82 3.34 0.99 7.22
C ARG A 82 3.71 2.18 8.09
N GLY A 83 4.81 2.83 7.77
CA GLY A 83 5.35 3.95 8.55
C GLY A 83 6.40 3.54 9.58
N THR A 84 6.72 4.45 10.48
CA THR A 84 7.84 4.36 11.44
C THR A 84 7.37 3.65 12.72
N ILE A 85 8.07 2.59 13.12
CA ILE A 85 7.74 1.79 14.31
C ILE A 85 8.56 2.16 15.55
N SER A 86 9.60 2.98 15.41
CA SER A 86 10.50 3.36 16.51
C SER A 86 11.03 4.78 16.34
N GLY A 87 11.60 5.34 17.40
CA GLY A 87 12.22 6.67 17.42
C GLY A 87 11.21 7.81 17.53
N LYS A 88 11.67 9.03 17.25
CA LYS A 88 10.95 10.29 17.48
C LYS A 88 9.55 10.38 16.84
N PHE A 89 9.36 9.72 15.71
CA PHE A 89 8.11 9.71 14.95
C PHE A 89 7.43 8.33 14.95
N SER A 90 7.67 7.56 16.01
CA SER A 90 7.08 6.23 16.18
C SER A 90 5.55 6.28 16.11
N GLY A 91 4.99 5.28 15.45
CA GLY A 91 3.56 5.17 15.15
C GLY A 91 3.08 6.01 13.98
N GLY A 92 3.88 6.99 13.50
CA GLY A 92 3.57 7.80 12.33
C GLY A 92 4.32 7.34 11.09
N GLY A 93 4.62 8.29 10.19
CA GLY A 93 5.35 7.99 8.96
C GLY A 93 5.83 9.25 8.25
N ASN A 94 5.93 9.13 6.92
CA ASN A 94 6.22 10.26 6.06
C ASN A 94 5.47 10.10 4.72
N HIS A 95 4.39 10.84 4.56
CA HIS A 95 3.59 10.79 3.34
C HIS A 95 4.35 11.23 2.07
N ARG A 96 5.45 11.99 2.23
CA ARG A 96 6.28 12.45 1.10
C ARG A 96 7.01 11.33 0.37
N ILE A 97 7.24 10.20 1.04
CA ILE A 97 7.84 9.01 0.41
C ILE A 97 6.78 7.98 -0.01
N SER A 98 5.51 8.20 0.32
CA SER A 98 4.43 7.26 0.07
C SER A 98 3.14 7.95 -0.37
N ASN A 99 2.86 7.98 -1.66
CA ASN A 99 1.61 8.52 -2.20
C ASN A 99 0.38 7.86 -1.58
N PHE A 100 0.47 6.60 -1.15
CA PHE A 100 -0.65 5.93 -0.47
C PHE A 100 -0.95 6.61 0.86
N ARG A 101 0.07 6.89 1.65
CA ARG A 101 -0.07 7.63 2.91
C ARG A 101 -0.60 9.04 2.67
N TYR A 102 -0.09 9.71 1.62
CA TYR A 102 -0.57 11.02 1.24
C TYR A 102 -2.09 11.03 1.00
N HIS A 103 -2.59 10.11 0.19
CA HIS A 103 -4.03 10.04 -0.11
C HIS A 103 -4.88 9.65 1.12
N VAL A 104 -4.43 8.69 1.92
CA VAL A 104 -5.14 8.32 3.16
C VAL A 104 -5.17 9.49 4.14
N GLY A 105 -4.05 10.19 4.33
CA GLY A 105 -4.00 11.37 5.18
C GLY A 105 -4.83 12.53 4.67
N SER A 106 -4.85 12.79 3.35
CA SER A 106 -5.72 13.79 2.74
C SER A 106 -7.21 13.47 2.95
N ALA A 107 -7.58 12.20 2.82
CA ALA A 107 -8.95 11.76 3.12
C ALA A 107 -9.33 11.98 4.59
N LEU A 108 -8.40 11.71 5.52
CA LEU A 108 -8.58 11.97 6.95
C LEU A 108 -8.72 13.47 7.26
N ILE A 109 -7.88 14.31 6.64
CA ILE A 109 -7.93 15.76 6.78
C ILE A 109 -9.31 16.27 6.36
N ASN A 110 -9.79 15.84 5.20
CA ASN A 110 -11.09 16.24 4.67
C ASN A 110 -12.25 15.72 5.52
N ARG A 111 -12.23 14.44 5.90
CA ARG A 111 -13.29 13.83 6.71
C ARG A 111 -13.43 14.47 8.08
N ASP A 112 -12.30 14.71 8.75
CA ASP A 112 -12.24 15.20 10.13
C ASP A 112 -12.16 16.74 10.19
N ASN A 113 -12.20 17.44 9.04
CA ASN A 113 -12.06 18.91 8.88
C ASN A 113 -10.82 19.45 9.60
N ILE A 114 -9.66 18.83 9.40
CA ILE A 114 -8.41 19.18 10.08
C ILE A 114 -7.66 20.25 9.29
N ALA A 115 -7.27 21.37 9.91
CA ALA A 115 -6.41 22.35 9.28
C ALA A 115 -4.94 21.88 9.31
N CYS A 116 -4.41 21.45 8.16
CA CYS A 116 -3.01 21.04 8.01
C CYS A 116 -2.40 21.53 6.68
N PRO A 117 -2.16 22.84 6.53
CA PRO A 117 -1.70 23.41 5.25
C PRO A 117 -0.30 22.94 4.81
N SER A 118 0.46 22.31 5.71
CA SER A 118 1.76 21.73 5.36
C SER A 118 1.66 20.38 4.68
N TRP A 119 0.50 19.69 4.74
CA TRP A 119 0.31 18.35 4.19
C TRP A 119 0.50 18.30 2.67
N GLU A 120 0.08 19.35 1.98
CA GLU A 120 0.21 19.46 0.52
C GLU A 120 1.61 19.91 0.06
N LYS A 121 2.45 20.41 0.98
CA LYS A 121 3.81 20.87 0.67
C LYS A 121 4.79 19.70 0.73
N LEU A 122 4.92 18.98 -0.37
CA LEU A 122 5.73 17.76 -0.45
C LEU A 122 7.24 18.00 -0.34
N ASP A 123 7.71 19.19 -0.62
CA ASP A 123 9.11 19.64 -0.52
C ASP A 123 9.54 20.01 0.92
N ALA A 124 8.58 20.36 1.77
CA ALA A 124 8.83 20.80 3.14
C ALA A 124 8.84 19.64 4.13
N SER A 125 10.02 19.20 4.59
CA SER A 125 10.16 18.06 5.51
C SER A 125 11.14 18.30 6.66
N ASN A 126 10.97 19.42 7.39
CA ASN A 126 11.73 19.67 8.61
C ASN A 126 11.02 19.11 9.86
N THR A 127 11.77 19.01 10.97
CA THR A 127 11.25 18.48 12.24
C THR A 127 10.02 19.19 12.78
N PRO A 128 9.91 20.54 12.78
CA PRO A 128 8.70 21.24 13.23
C PRO A 128 7.46 20.90 12.40
N ILE A 129 7.58 20.80 11.09
CA ILE A 129 6.50 20.45 10.18
C ILE A 129 6.05 19.01 10.46
N ARG A 130 6.99 18.06 10.50
CA ARG A 130 6.68 16.65 10.79
C ARG A 130 6.02 16.45 12.16
N LYS A 131 6.34 17.27 13.16
CA LYS A 131 5.64 17.23 14.46
C LYS A 131 4.17 17.65 14.34
N LYS A 132 3.85 18.67 13.54
CA LYS A 132 2.46 19.12 13.31
C LYS A 132 1.65 18.06 12.56
N GLU A 133 2.26 17.36 11.61
CA GLU A 133 1.64 16.33 10.80
C GLU A 133 1.53 14.98 11.51
N HIS A 134 2.26 14.79 12.62
CA HIS A 134 2.43 13.48 13.25
C HIS A 134 1.12 12.79 13.66
N THR A 135 0.13 13.54 14.12
CA THR A 135 -1.19 12.98 14.47
C THR A 135 -1.90 12.39 13.28
N ILE A 136 -1.84 13.05 12.12
CA ILE A 136 -2.42 12.57 10.87
C ILE A 136 -1.65 11.34 10.37
N GLU A 137 -0.31 11.42 10.42
CA GLU A 137 0.57 10.31 10.07
C GLU A 137 0.31 9.06 10.93
N LYS A 138 0.03 9.22 12.23
CA LYS A 138 -0.37 8.09 13.10
C LYS A 138 -1.68 7.48 12.67
N LYS A 139 -2.73 8.29 12.47
CA LYS A 139 -4.02 7.79 11.97
C LYS A 139 -3.88 7.07 10.63
N ALA A 140 -3.06 7.60 9.70
CA ALA A 140 -2.78 6.96 8.43
C ALA A 140 -2.03 5.62 8.61
N SER A 141 -1.07 5.54 9.55
CA SER A 141 -0.39 4.29 9.89
C SER A 141 -1.37 3.25 10.44
N ASP A 142 -2.24 3.64 11.35
CA ASP A 142 -3.23 2.73 11.96
C ASP A 142 -4.17 2.14 10.90
N ILE A 143 -4.65 2.96 9.98
CA ILE A 143 -5.51 2.50 8.88
C ILE A 143 -4.74 1.56 7.95
N ILE A 144 -3.63 2.00 7.38
CA ILE A 144 -2.89 1.24 6.37
C ILE A 144 -2.32 -0.05 6.95
N SER A 145 -1.84 -0.03 8.20
CA SER A 145 -1.25 -1.20 8.83
C SER A 145 -2.26 -2.32 9.09
N ASN A 146 -3.54 -1.99 9.19
CA ASN A 146 -4.62 -2.95 9.40
C ASN A 146 -5.38 -3.33 8.12
N MET A 147 -5.06 -2.71 6.98
CA MET A 147 -5.63 -3.12 5.70
C MET A 147 -5.13 -4.51 5.29
N PRO A 148 -6.02 -5.44 4.93
CA PRO A 148 -5.62 -6.70 4.31
C PRO A 148 -4.90 -6.44 2.99
N PHE A 149 -3.84 -7.20 2.72
CA PHE A 149 -3.16 -7.13 1.42
C PHE A 149 -2.69 -8.49 0.94
N LEU A 150 -2.49 -8.57 -0.37
CA LEU A 150 -1.90 -9.69 -1.10
C LEU A 150 -0.74 -9.18 -1.93
N TRP A 151 0.15 -10.07 -2.34
CA TRP A 151 1.18 -9.77 -3.35
C TRP A 151 1.42 -10.95 -4.27
N ILE A 152 1.94 -10.64 -5.44
CA ILE A 152 2.39 -11.61 -6.44
C ILE A 152 3.87 -11.35 -6.68
N SER A 153 4.70 -12.39 -6.51
CA SER A 153 6.11 -12.32 -6.92
C SER A 153 6.22 -12.34 -8.45
N THR A 154 7.09 -11.50 -8.96
CA THR A 154 7.46 -11.47 -10.38
C THR A 154 8.93 -11.84 -10.61
N ASP A 155 9.64 -12.32 -9.57
CA ASP A 155 11.06 -12.67 -9.61
C ASP A 155 11.42 -13.72 -10.67
N ARG A 156 10.47 -14.60 -10.99
CA ARG A 156 10.66 -15.66 -12.00
C ARG A 156 10.36 -15.22 -13.43
N SER A 157 9.91 -13.98 -13.62
CA SER A 157 9.65 -13.44 -14.96
C SER A 157 10.97 -13.06 -15.63
N SER A 158 11.08 -13.30 -16.92
CA SER A 158 12.20 -12.79 -17.74
C SER A 158 12.19 -11.27 -17.86
N HIS A 159 11.03 -10.63 -17.68
CA HIS A 159 10.83 -9.18 -17.76
C HIS A 159 9.95 -8.67 -16.60
N PRO A 160 10.45 -8.70 -15.33
CA PRO A 160 9.63 -8.41 -14.15
C PRO A 160 9.05 -6.99 -14.17
N ASP A 161 9.80 -5.98 -14.59
CA ASP A 161 9.33 -4.58 -14.61
C ASP A 161 8.20 -4.36 -15.64
N GLN A 162 8.28 -5.03 -16.79
CA GLN A 162 7.21 -4.98 -17.80
C GLN A 162 5.95 -5.67 -17.27
N LEU A 163 6.09 -6.84 -16.65
CA LEU A 163 4.98 -7.58 -16.04
C LEU A 163 4.34 -6.78 -14.91
N ASN A 164 5.14 -6.19 -14.01
CA ASN A 164 4.66 -5.32 -12.93
C ASN A 164 3.87 -4.13 -13.46
N SER A 165 4.38 -3.47 -14.49
CA SER A 165 3.72 -2.32 -15.14
C SER A 165 2.43 -2.74 -15.84
N PHE A 166 2.41 -3.89 -16.49
CA PHE A 166 1.23 -4.45 -17.14
C PHE A 166 0.14 -4.77 -16.13
N ILE A 167 0.45 -5.51 -15.07
CA ILE A 167 -0.50 -5.85 -14.00
C ILE A 167 -1.07 -4.58 -13.39
N LYS A 168 -0.20 -3.63 -13.00
CA LYS A 168 -0.63 -2.39 -12.36
C LYS A 168 -1.61 -1.58 -13.22
N ARG A 169 -1.36 -1.47 -14.54
CA ARG A 169 -2.24 -0.70 -15.45
C ARG A 169 -3.60 -1.35 -15.67
N ASN A 170 -3.69 -2.67 -15.55
CA ASN A 170 -4.90 -3.43 -15.86
C ASN A 170 -5.70 -3.84 -14.62
N ALA A 171 -5.16 -3.58 -13.43
CA ALA A 171 -5.78 -3.97 -12.16
C ALA A 171 -6.73 -2.90 -11.57
N ILE A 172 -6.86 -1.73 -12.18
CA ILE A 172 -7.72 -0.61 -11.73
C ILE A 172 -8.52 -0.07 -12.90
#